data_bd0467b1c1faf6fbf85ad1921d64f64f
#
_entry.id   bd0467b1c1faf6fbf85ad1921d64f64f
#
_cell.length_a   1.000
_cell.length_b   1.000
_cell.length_c   1.000
_cell.angle_alpha   90.00
_cell.angle_beta   90.00
_cell.angle_gamma   90.00
#
_symmetry.space_group_name_H-M   'P 1'
#
loop_
_entity.id
_entity.type
_entity.pdbx_description
1 polymer ?
#
loop_
_entity_poly.entity_id
_entity_poly.type
_entity_poly.pdbx_seq_one_letter_code
_entity_poly.pdbx_strand_id
1 'polypeptide(L)' 'MGMSTQEELKAHLTASNDEFRRLAEQHASYHAQLEALEAKANFTPDDEAEEHRLKKIKLQLKDDMNAMLAKSHAVLA' A
#
# COMPACT_ATOMS: atom_id res chain seq x y z
N MET A 1 -15.07 -7.63 -20.10
CA MET A 1 -14.65 -6.40 -19.47
C MET A 1 -13.27 -6.59 -18.89
N GLY A 2 -12.36 -5.72 -19.21
CA GLY A 2 -11.02 -5.78 -18.70
C GLY A 2 -10.90 -5.09 -17.33
N MET A 3 -9.67 -4.93 -16.89
CA MET A 3 -9.36 -4.17 -15.68
C MET A 3 -9.68 -2.69 -15.90
N SER A 4 -9.91 -1.97 -14.80
CA SER A 4 -10.08 -0.52 -14.89
C SER A 4 -8.75 0.11 -15.30
N THR A 5 -8.83 1.34 -15.83
CA THR A 5 -7.63 2.08 -16.22
C THR A 5 -6.65 2.22 -15.08
N GLN A 6 -7.15 2.43 -13.86
CA GLN A 6 -6.29 2.54 -12.68
C GLN A 6 -5.57 1.23 -12.37
N GLU A 7 -6.25 0.11 -12.51
CA GLU A 7 -5.64 -1.21 -12.30
C GLU A 7 -4.57 -1.50 -13.33
N GLU A 8 -4.81 -1.11 -14.58
CA GLU A 8 -3.84 -1.26 -15.66
C GLU A 8 -2.58 -0.42 -15.40
N LEU A 9 -2.76 0.83 -14.97
CA LEU A 9 -1.64 1.70 -14.59
C LEU A 9 -0.84 1.12 -13.43
N LYS A 10 -1.56 0.60 -12.44
CA LYS A 10 -0.94 -0.01 -11.27
C LYS A 10 -0.08 -1.20 -11.66
N ALA A 11 -0.61 -2.06 -12.52
CA ALA A 11 0.13 -3.22 -13.02
C ALA A 11 1.34 -2.79 -13.84
N HIS A 12 1.16 -1.77 -14.69
CA HIS A 12 2.25 -1.24 -15.51
C HIS A 12 3.36 -0.66 -14.65
N LEU A 13 3.03 0.15 -13.66
CA LEU A 13 4.01 0.75 -12.77
C LEU A 13 4.73 -0.31 -11.94
N THR A 14 4.01 -1.32 -11.48
CA THR A 14 4.61 -2.42 -10.73
C THR A 14 5.67 -3.15 -11.57
N ALA A 15 5.40 -3.29 -12.86
CA ALA A 15 6.33 -3.97 -13.77
C ALA A 15 7.50 -3.10 -14.22
N SER A 16 7.29 -1.78 -14.37
CA SER A 16 8.25 -0.89 -15.03
C SER A 16 8.89 0.16 -14.12
N ASN A 17 8.40 0.34 -12.89
CA ASN A 17 8.90 1.36 -11.97
C ASN A 17 9.33 0.72 -10.66
N ASP A 18 10.63 0.72 -10.41
CA ASP A 18 11.21 0.07 -9.22
C ASP A 18 10.73 0.74 -7.93
N GLU A 19 10.57 2.06 -7.93
CA GLU A 19 10.11 2.78 -6.76
C GLU A 19 8.68 2.40 -6.41
N PHE A 20 7.80 2.37 -7.40
CA PHE A 20 6.41 1.96 -7.19
C PHE A 20 6.33 0.52 -6.68
N ARG A 21 7.10 -0.38 -7.27
CA ARG A 21 7.16 -1.78 -6.84
C ARG A 21 7.60 -1.90 -5.39
N ARG A 22 8.61 -1.11 -4.99
CA ARG A 22 9.10 -1.10 -3.62
C ARG A 22 8.03 -0.62 -2.65
N LEU A 23 7.31 0.44 -3.01
CA LEU A 23 6.19 0.94 -2.20
C LEU A 23 5.10 -0.12 -2.07
N ALA A 24 4.77 -0.80 -3.15
CA ALA A 24 3.76 -1.86 -3.14
C ALA A 24 4.18 -3.03 -2.25
N GLU A 25 5.44 -3.42 -2.30
CA GLU A 25 5.98 -4.49 -1.46
C GLU A 25 5.94 -4.09 0.02
N GLN A 26 6.32 -2.86 0.33
CA GLN A 26 6.26 -2.35 1.70
C GLN A 26 4.82 -2.29 2.20
N HIS A 27 3.91 -1.81 1.36
CA HIS A 27 2.49 -1.75 1.71
C HIS A 27 1.95 -3.14 2.03
N ALA A 28 2.28 -4.14 1.21
CA ALA A 28 1.86 -5.51 1.43
C ALA A 28 2.46 -6.08 2.72
N SER A 29 3.72 -5.76 3.01
CA SER A 29 4.39 -6.20 4.24
C SER A 29 3.71 -5.63 5.49
N TYR A 30 3.42 -4.33 5.49
CA TYR A 30 2.74 -3.70 6.63
C TYR A 30 1.32 -4.20 6.78
N HIS A 31 0.65 -4.47 5.66
CA HIS A 31 -0.69 -5.06 5.69
C HIS A 31 -0.67 -6.42 6.38
N ALA A 32 0.29 -7.27 6.03
CA ALA A 32 0.44 -8.59 6.65
C ALA A 32 0.76 -8.49 8.13
N GLN A 33 1.64 -7.55 8.51
CA GLN A 33 1.98 -7.32 9.91
C GLN A 33 0.76 -6.86 10.69
N LEU A 34 -0.03 -5.97 10.10
CA LEU A 34 -1.25 -5.46 10.73
C LEU A 34 -2.28 -6.57 10.92
N GLU A 35 -2.48 -7.42 9.91
CA GLU A 35 -3.39 -8.56 10.03
C GLU A 35 -2.96 -9.52 11.13
N ALA A 36 -1.66 -9.82 11.21
CA ALA A 36 -1.13 -10.70 12.23
C ALA A 36 -1.33 -10.10 13.63
N LEU A 37 -1.14 -8.81 13.77
CA LEU A 37 -1.31 -8.11 15.02
C LEU A 37 -2.77 -8.12 15.47
N GLU A 38 -3.68 -7.85 14.54
CA GLU A 38 -5.11 -7.80 14.82
C GLU A 38 -5.70 -9.19 15.09
N ALA A 39 -5.01 -10.24 14.64
CA ALA A 39 -5.43 -11.62 14.88
C ALA A 39 -4.98 -12.17 16.23
N LYS A 40 -4.20 -11.42 17.01
CA LYS A 40 -3.73 -11.87 18.30
C LYS A 40 -4.88 -12.10 19.26
N ALA A 41 -4.86 -13.23 19.97
CA ALA A 41 -5.88 -13.54 20.95
C ALA A 41 -5.80 -12.61 22.17
N ASN A 42 -4.62 -12.08 22.43
CA ASN A 42 -4.35 -11.24 23.59
C ASN A 42 -3.86 -9.89 23.15
N PHE A 43 -4.78 -8.99 22.82
CA PHE A 43 -4.49 -7.66 22.30
C PHE A 43 -4.27 -6.70 23.45
N THR A 44 -3.03 -6.24 23.63
CA THR A 44 -2.60 -5.37 24.73
C THR A 44 -2.63 -3.91 24.33
N PRO A 45 -2.50 -2.96 25.29
CA PRO A 45 -2.34 -1.54 24.95
C PRO A 45 -1.10 -1.26 24.09
N ASP A 46 -0.01 -2.03 24.28
CA ASP A 46 1.18 -1.91 23.43
C ASP A 46 0.85 -2.33 22.00
N ASP A 47 0.04 -3.37 21.83
CA ASP A 47 -0.41 -3.83 20.53
C ASP A 47 -1.27 -2.77 19.85
N GLU A 48 -2.10 -2.07 20.62
CA GLU A 48 -2.92 -0.99 20.08
C GLU A 48 -2.06 0.15 19.55
N ALA A 49 -1.01 0.54 20.28
CA ALA A 49 -0.08 1.56 19.83
C ALA A 49 0.63 1.14 18.54
N GLU A 50 1.04 -0.13 18.47
CA GLU A 50 1.68 -0.69 17.27
C GLU A 50 0.71 -0.69 16.09
N GLU A 51 -0.55 -1.04 16.33
CA GLU A 51 -1.58 -1.02 15.30
C GLU A 51 -1.73 0.38 14.70
N HIS A 52 -1.78 1.41 15.53
CA HIS A 52 -1.86 2.79 15.08
C HIS A 52 -0.65 3.17 14.22
N ARG A 53 0.53 2.78 14.67
CA ARG A 53 1.78 3.06 13.94
C ARG A 53 1.76 2.40 12.56
N LEU A 54 1.38 1.13 12.51
CA LEU A 54 1.35 0.38 11.25
C LEU A 54 0.30 0.94 10.29
N LYS A 55 -0.86 1.32 10.80
CA LYS A 55 -1.92 1.94 9.99
C LYS A 55 -1.47 3.26 9.40
N LYS A 56 -0.76 4.06 10.17
CA LYS A 56 -0.22 5.34 9.69
C LYS A 56 0.77 5.15 8.56
N ILE A 57 1.71 4.23 8.74
CA ILE A 57 2.73 3.92 7.72
C ILE A 57 2.06 3.39 6.47
N LYS A 58 1.12 2.46 6.62
CA LYS A 58 0.40 1.86 5.51
C LYS A 58 -0.36 2.93 4.71
N LEU A 59 -1.01 3.86 5.41
CA LEU A 59 -1.73 4.95 4.76
C LEU A 59 -0.78 5.88 4.00
N GLN A 60 0.38 6.19 4.58
CA GLN A 60 1.38 7.02 3.90
C GLN A 60 1.88 6.35 2.63
N LEU A 61 2.15 5.05 2.68
CA LEU A 61 2.58 4.29 1.51
C LEU A 61 1.51 4.30 0.43
N LYS A 62 0.26 4.13 0.82
CA LYS A 62 -0.86 4.17 -0.11
C LYS A 62 -0.99 5.53 -0.76
N ASP A 63 -0.82 6.61 0.02
CA ASP A 63 -0.88 7.97 -0.51
C ASP A 63 0.26 8.22 -1.50
N ASP A 64 1.46 7.73 -1.20
CA ASP A 64 2.60 7.84 -2.11
C ASP A 64 2.35 7.09 -3.41
N MET A 65 1.80 5.88 -3.33
CA MET A 65 1.44 5.09 -4.51
C MET A 65 0.37 5.80 -5.34
N ASN A 66 -0.64 6.35 -4.69
CA ASN A 66 -1.71 7.08 -5.36
C ASN A 66 -1.18 8.33 -6.06
N ALA A 67 -0.22 9.02 -5.44
CA ALA A 67 0.41 10.18 -6.06
C ALA A 67 1.16 9.79 -7.34
N MET A 68 1.85 8.67 -7.32
CA MET A 68 2.55 8.16 -8.50
C MET A 68 1.57 7.76 -9.59
N LEU A 69 0.46 7.12 -9.22
CA LEU A 69 -0.59 6.74 -10.16
C LEU A 69 -1.22 7.97 -10.82
N ALA A 70 -1.51 9.00 -10.03
CA ALA A 70 -2.09 10.23 -10.55
C ALA A 70 -1.14 10.92 -11.52
N LYS A 71 0.13 10.95 -11.20
CA LYS A 71 1.15 11.54 -12.07
C LYS A 71 1.27 10.76 -13.38
N SER A 72 1.28 9.44 -13.31
CA SER A 72 1.35 8.60 -14.51
C SER A 72 0.11 8.73 -15.37
N HIS A 73 -1.05 8.83 -14.74
CA HIS A 73 -2.32 9.01 -15.46
C HIS A 73 -2.33 10.34 -16.22
N ALA A 74 -1.83 11.40 -15.60
CA ALA A 74 -1.74 12.72 -16.22
C ALA A 74 -0.82 12.70 -17.44
N VAL A 75 0.27 11.95 -17.37
CA VAL A 75 1.21 11.82 -18.48
C VAL A 75 0.61 11.02 -19.63
N LEU A 76 -0.16 9.98 -19.30
CA LEU A 76 -0.74 9.10 -20.32
C LEU A 76 -2.03 9.64 -20.91
N ALA A 77 -2.69 10.53 -20.21
CA ALA A 77 -3.91 11.16 -20.69
C ALA A 77 -3.60 12.27 -21.69
#